data_3e118fac81fce22412e38f12c65f01d6
#
_entry.id   3e118fac81fce22412e38f12c65f01d6
#
_cell.length_a   1.000
_cell.length_b   1.000
_cell.length_c   1.000
_cell.angle_alpha   90.00
_cell.angle_beta   90.00
_cell.angle_gamma   90.00
#
_symmetry.space_group_name_H-M   'P 1'
#
loop_
_entity.id
_entity.type
_entity.pdbx_description
1 polymer ?
#
loop_
_entity_poly.entity_id
_entity_poly.type
_entity_poly.pdbx_seq_one_letter_code
_entity_poly.pdbx_strand_id
1 'polypeptide(L)'
;QPISIGFQSRLASFESYIRNNENIFFPVIYQPFTEIKYMMGDKKEQHLEVLFSREFLPNLFITLNYDVDFSPGVYKRSKMQNSFFNGSLRYNTKNNRYGISGYYYNNKIDIQENGGIKYDSIFTNNTETDRSIIDVNLDDATNLIKVAGFSIDQYFNILSQNVNKSKDSTYKERKIDIGRINYHFAYQRNRYVYEDTDPLSYFY
;
A
#
# COMPACT_ATOMS: atom_id res chain seq x y z
N GLN A 1 -0.54 -17.72 8.85
CA GLN A 1 0.11 -16.43 9.14
C GLN A 1 1.49 -16.47 8.51
N PRO A 2 1.88 -15.50 7.68
CA PRO A 2 3.23 -15.43 7.17
C PRO A 2 4.18 -15.23 8.35
N ILE A 3 5.22 -16.05 8.41
CA ILE A 3 6.29 -15.91 9.40
C ILE A 3 7.15 -14.74 8.90
N SER A 4 6.97 -13.55 9.47
CA SER A 4 7.88 -12.44 9.19
C SER A 4 9.21 -12.70 9.89
N ILE A 5 10.25 -12.94 9.11
CA ILE A 5 11.61 -13.04 9.61
C ILE A 5 12.14 -11.61 9.75
N GLY A 6 12.39 -11.15 10.97
CA GLY A 6 12.94 -9.83 11.24
C GLY A 6 12.47 -9.23 12.56
N PHE A 7 13.09 -8.12 12.93
CA PHE A 7 12.74 -7.35 14.12
C PHE A 7 11.42 -6.61 13.85
N GLN A 8 10.33 -7.05 14.48
CA GLN A 8 9.08 -6.30 14.49
C GLN A 8 9.25 -5.11 15.43
N SER A 9 9.61 -3.97 14.87
CA SER A 9 9.56 -2.71 15.61
C SER A 9 8.09 -2.35 15.91
N ARG A 10 7.86 -1.46 16.87
CA ARG A 10 6.54 -0.95 17.32
C ARG A 10 5.63 -0.37 16.21
N LEU A 11 5.83 -0.74 14.95
CA LEU A 11 5.05 -0.34 13.79
C LEU A 11 3.68 -1.03 13.71
N ALA A 12 3.37 -1.97 14.60
CA ALA A 12 2.11 -2.73 14.60
C ALA A 12 0.86 -1.83 14.54
N SER A 13 0.92 -0.65 15.17
CA SER A 13 -0.19 0.32 15.14
C SER A 13 -0.45 0.92 13.75
N PHE A 14 0.55 0.92 12.87
CA PHE A 14 0.47 1.51 11.53
C PHE A 14 0.49 0.46 10.41
N GLU A 15 0.58 -0.82 10.75
CA GLU A 15 0.61 -1.91 9.75
C GLU A 15 -0.61 -1.91 8.83
N SER A 16 -1.78 -1.52 9.35
CA SER A 16 -3.01 -1.42 8.55
C SER A 16 -2.96 -0.34 7.46
N TYR A 17 -2.10 0.64 7.60
CA TYR A 17 -1.89 1.72 6.62
C TYR A 17 -0.74 1.42 5.65
N ILE A 18 0.10 0.40 5.95
CA ILE A 18 1.22 0.02 5.11
C ILE A 18 0.77 -1.05 4.13
N ARG A 19 0.83 -0.75 2.85
CA ARG A 19 0.63 -1.73 1.79
C ARG A 19 1.99 -2.26 1.35
N ASN A 20 2.15 -3.57 1.43
CA ASN A 20 3.36 -4.30 1.05
C ASN A 20 3.05 -5.26 -0.11
N ASN A 21 4.06 -6.01 -0.54
CA ASN A 21 3.96 -7.00 -1.62
C ASN A 21 2.78 -7.96 -1.49
N GLU A 22 2.37 -8.30 -0.27
CA GLU A 22 1.32 -9.30 -0.01
C GLU A 22 -0.09 -8.71 -0.17
N ASN A 23 -0.22 -7.38 -0.01
CA ASN A 23 -1.50 -6.67 0.04
C ASN A 23 -1.79 -5.86 -1.23
N ILE A 24 -0.88 -5.88 -2.21
CA ILE A 24 -1.08 -5.14 -3.46
C ILE A 24 -1.98 -5.94 -4.39
N PHE A 25 -3.11 -5.34 -4.75
CA PHE A 25 -4.05 -5.91 -5.69
C PHE A 25 -3.68 -5.53 -7.13
N PHE A 26 -3.58 -6.53 -8.00
CA PHE A 26 -3.35 -6.34 -9.43
C PHE A 26 -4.62 -6.73 -10.20
N PRO A 27 -5.47 -5.77 -10.56
CA PRO A 27 -6.64 -6.10 -11.35
C PRO A 27 -6.23 -6.58 -12.75
N VAL A 28 -6.77 -7.71 -13.18
CA VAL A 28 -6.68 -8.14 -14.58
C VAL A 28 -7.87 -7.52 -15.29
N ILE A 29 -7.64 -6.47 -16.03
CA ILE A 29 -8.69 -5.68 -16.67
C ILE A 29 -8.60 -5.85 -18.18
N TYR A 30 -9.72 -6.23 -18.79
CA TYR A 30 -9.84 -6.41 -20.25
C TYR A 30 -10.24 -5.13 -20.99
N GLN A 31 -10.64 -4.09 -20.25
CA GLN A 31 -11.02 -2.79 -20.78
C GLN A 31 -10.31 -1.67 -20.03
N PRO A 32 -10.02 -0.52 -20.67
CA PRO A 32 -9.47 0.63 -19.96
C PRO A 32 -10.35 1.01 -18.78
N PHE A 33 -9.75 1.16 -17.61
CA PHE A 33 -10.46 1.46 -16.37
C PHE A 33 -9.78 2.61 -15.65
N THR A 34 -10.60 3.58 -15.25
CA THR A 34 -10.16 4.68 -14.39
C THR A 34 -11.21 4.87 -13.30
N GLU A 35 -10.80 4.84 -12.07
CA GLU A 35 -11.65 5.11 -10.91
C GLU A 35 -11.03 6.22 -10.08
N ILE A 36 -11.87 7.16 -9.67
CA ILE A 36 -11.49 8.23 -8.74
C ILE A 36 -12.52 8.21 -7.63
N LYS A 37 -12.06 7.99 -6.40
CA LYS A 37 -12.88 8.07 -5.19
C LYS A 37 -12.38 9.22 -4.35
N TYR A 38 -13.31 10.08 -3.96
CA TYR A 38 -13.02 11.14 -3.01
C TYR A 38 -14.04 11.09 -1.88
N MET A 39 -13.57 11.05 -0.66
CA MET A 39 -14.40 11.06 0.54
C MET A 39 -13.95 12.18 1.46
N MET A 40 -14.91 12.86 2.06
CA MET A 40 -14.66 13.86 3.09
C MET A 40 -15.37 13.40 4.37
N GLY A 41 -14.59 13.31 5.44
CA GLY A 41 -15.07 12.96 6.76
C GLY A 41 -15.38 14.18 7.62
N ASP A 42 -15.73 13.93 8.88
CA ASP A 42 -15.86 14.95 9.90
C ASP A 42 -14.51 15.64 10.13
N LYS A 43 -14.56 16.90 10.58
CA LYS A 43 -13.35 17.70 10.90
C LYS A 43 -12.31 17.82 9.78
N LYS A 44 -12.77 17.84 8.52
CA LYS A 44 -11.92 17.98 7.32
C LYS A 44 -11.02 16.78 7.04
N GLU A 45 -11.36 15.60 7.53
CA GLU A 45 -10.73 14.37 7.06
C GLU A 45 -10.99 14.19 5.58
N GLN A 46 -9.98 13.72 4.84
CA GLN A 46 -10.05 13.55 3.40
C GLN A 46 -9.39 12.24 2.99
N HIS A 47 -10.02 11.56 2.05
CA HIS A 47 -9.47 10.40 1.38
C HIS A 47 -9.64 10.57 -0.13
N LEU A 48 -8.54 10.38 -0.86
CA LEU A 48 -8.51 10.35 -2.32
C LEU A 48 -7.86 9.05 -2.78
N GLU A 49 -8.58 8.30 -3.60
CA GLU A 49 -8.06 7.13 -4.29
C GLU A 49 -8.20 7.31 -5.79
N VAL A 50 -7.11 7.07 -6.53
CA VAL A 50 -7.08 7.11 -7.99
C VAL A 50 -6.50 5.79 -8.49
N LEU A 51 -7.30 5.03 -9.22
CA LEU A 51 -6.89 3.79 -9.87
C LEU A 51 -7.02 3.95 -11.39
N PHE A 52 -5.91 3.72 -12.08
CA PHE A 52 -5.85 3.67 -13.53
C PHE A 52 -5.29 2.33 -13.98
N SER A 53 -5.96 1.68 -14.93
CA SER A 53 -5.47 0.44 -15.51
C SER A 53 -5.85 0.36 -16.98
N ARG A 54 -4.87 -0.01 -17.82
CA ARG A 54 -5.06 -0.11 -19.27
C ARG A 54 -4.11 -1.12 -19.89
N GLU A 55 -4.59 -1.80 -20.93
CA GLU A 55 -3.75 -2.45 -21.91
C GLU A 55 -3.13 -1.37 -22.81
N PHE A 56 -1.82 -1.17 -22.72
CA PHE A 56 -1.09 -0.13 -23.46
C PHE A 56 -0.65 -0.63 -24.84
N LEU A 57 -0.19 -1.88 -24.89
CA LEU A 57 0.13 -2.63 -26.10
C LEU A 57 -0.50 -4.03 -25.98
N PRO A 58 -0.68 -4.78 -27.07
CA PRO A 58 -1.21 -6.14 -27.00
C PRO A 58 -0.52 -6.99 -25.94
N ASN A 59 -1.28 -7.46 -24.95
CA ASN A 59 -0.84 -8.24 -23.79
C ASN A 59 0.11 -7.50 -22.80
N LEU A 60 0.27 -6.18 -22.93
CA LEU A 60 1.01 -5.33 -22.00
C LEU A 60 0.04 -4.45 -21.21
N PHE A 61 -0.09 -4.73 -19.93
CA PHE A 61 -0.99 -4.03 -19.01
C PHE A 61 -0.20 -3.14 -18.08
N ILE A 62 -0.71 -1.93 -17.88
CA ILE A 62 -0.18 -0.96 -16.91
C ILE A 62 -1.28 -0.66 -15.91
N THR A 63 -0.95 -0.69 -14.63
CA THR A 63 -1.84 -0.25 -13.55
C THR A 63 -1.09 0.75 -12.68
N LEU A 64 -1.75 1.85 -12.38
CA LEU A 64 -1.28 2.88 -11.45
C LEU A 64 -2.35 3.06 -10.37
N ASN A 65 -1.94 3.06 -9.12
CA ASN A 65 -2.78 3.37 -7.98
C ASN A 65 -2.14 4.42 -7.10
N TYR A 66 -2.91 5.42 -6.71
CA TYR A 66 -2.49 6.49 -5.83
C TYR A 66 -3.56 6.76 -4.78
N ASP A 67 -3.21 6.63 -3.51
CA ASP A 67 -4.10 6.86 -2.39
C ASP A 67 -3.50 7.92 -1.46
N VAL A 68 -4.33 8.82 -0.97
CA VAL A 68 -3.95 9.81 0.05
C VAL A 68 -5.04 9.86 1.11
N ASP A 69 -4.62 9.70 2.35
CA ASP A 69 -5.44 9.92 3.54
C ASP A 69 -4.89 11.13 4.29
N PHE A 70 -5.76 12.02 4.65
CA PHE A 70 -5.44 13.17 5.47
C PHE A 70 -6.42 13.27 6.63
N SER A 71 -5.92 13.32 7.86
CA SER A 71 -6.67 13.61 9.08
C SER A 71 -5.97 14.70 9.86
N PRO A 72 -6.63 15.83 10.13
CA PRO A 72 -6.07 16.85 11.01
C PRO A 72 -6.01 16.40 12.47
N GLY A 73 -6.72 15.33 12.80
CA GLY A 73 -6.86 14.81 14.15
C GLY A 73 -7.84 15.62 15.01
N VAL A 74 -8.05 15.16 16.24
CA VAL A 74 -8.99 15.75 17.17
C VAL A 74 -8.30 16.71 18.14
N TYR A 75 -7.08 16.39 18.51
CA TYR A 75 -6.28 17.16 19.46
C TYR A 75 -5.21 17.99 18.76
N LYS A 76 -4.66 18.99 19.48
CA LYS A 76 -3.46 19.70 19.03
C LYS A 76 -2.36 18.70 18.71
N ARG A 77 -1.65 18.89 17.57
CA ARG A 77 -0.53 18.02 17.16
C ARG A 77 -0.91 16.54 16.98
N SER A 78 -2.07 16.27 16.40
CA SER A 78 -2.51 14.91 16.07
C SER A 78 -2.76 14.68 14.57
N LYS A 79 -2.21 15.56 13.71
CA LYS A 79 -2.33 15.47 12.28
C LYS A 79 -1.62 14.22 11.76
N MET A 80 -2.29 13.50 10.87
CA MET A 80 -1.75 12.36 10.14
C MET A 80 -1.97 12.54 8.65
N GLN A 81 -0.96 12.22 7.86
CA GLN A 81 -1.05 12.15 6.41
C GLN A 81 -0.42 10.84 5.94
N ASN A 82 -1.19 10.03 5.24
CA ASN A 82 -0.73 8.82 4.59
C ASN A 82 -0.79 9.01 3.08
N SER A 83 0.23 8.57 2.35
CA SER A 83 0.22 8.51 0.90
C SER A 83 0.79 7.19 0.42
N PHE A 84 0.10 6.57 -0.51
CA PHE A 84 0.50 5.34 -1.15
C PHE A 84 0.51 5.52 -2.66
N PHE A 85 1.58 5.08 -3.29
CA PHE A 85 1.70 4.97 -4.73
C PHE A 85 2.10 3.55 -5.10
N ASN A 86 1.42 3.00 -6.09
CA ASN A 86 1.79 1.74 -6.72
C ASN A 86 1.73 1.87 -8.24
N GLY A 87 2.78 1.40 -8.90
CA GLY A 87 2.83 1.26 -10.34
C GLY A 87 3.17 -0.18 -10.71
N SER A 88 2.37 -0.82 -11.55
CA SER A 88 2.61 -2.18 -12.02
C SER A 88 2.57 -2.29 -13.53
N LEU A 89 3.36 -3.23 -14.04
CA LEU A 89 3.46 -3.57 -15.44
C LEU A 89 3.42 -5.07 -15.58
N ARG A 90 2.57 -5.57 -16.49
CA ARG A 90 2.44 -7.00 -16.76
C ARG A 90 2.42 -7.25 -18.25
N TYR A 91 3.26 -8.18 -18.69
CA TYR A 91 3.30 -8.65 -20.07
C TYR A 91 3.20 -10.17 -20.13
N ASN A 92 2.38 -10.66 -21.04
CA ASN A 92 2.28 -12.09 -21.35
C ASN A 92 2.43 -12.30 -22.86
N THR A 93 3.19 -13.31 -23.27
CA THR A 93 3.24 -13.71 -24.68
C THR A 93 1.89 -14.29 -25.13
N LYS A 94 1.54 -14.15 -26.42
CA LYS A 94 0.26 -14.62 -26.99
C LYS A 94 0.00 -16.12 -26.74
N ASN A 95 1.05 -16.91 -26.68
CA ASN A 95 0.97 -18.36 -26.44
C ASN A 95 1.05 -18.72 -24.94
N ASN A 96 1.08 -17.72 -24.03
CA ASN A 96 1.25 -17.91 -22.60
C ASN A 96 2.49 -18.73 -22.18
N ARG A 97 3.51 -18.82 -23.06
CA ARG A 97 4.75 -19.50 -22.72
C ARG A 97 5.63 -18.73 -21.76
N TYR A 98 5.61 -17.42 -21.87
CA TYR A 98 6.39 -16.52 -21.01
C TYR A 98 5.50 -15.38 -20.52
N GLY A 99 5.68 -15.01 -19.28
CA GLY A 99 5.10 -13.81 -18.71
C GLY A 99 6.04 -13.18 -17.71
N ILE A 100 5.98 -11.87 -17.66
CA ILE A 100 6.69 -11.04 -16.68
C ILE A 100 5.71 -10.03 -16.09
N SER A 101 5.78 -9.85 -14.78
CA SER A 101 5.13 -8.76 -14.10
C SER A 101 6.12 -8.08 -13.15
N GLY A 102 6.05 -6.77 -13.11
CA GLY A 102 6.83 -5.97 -12.19
C GLY A 102 5.95 -4.95 -11.54
N TYR A 103 6.24 -4.62 -10.29
CA TYR A 103 5.60 -3.54 -9.60
C TYR A 103 6.56 -2.80 -8.68
N TYR A 104 6.27 -1.52 -8.52
CA TYR A 104 6.91 -0.62 -7.59
C TYR A 104 5.86 -0.05 -6.66
N TYR A 105 6.17 0.11 -5.41
CA TYR A 105 5.31 0.76 -4.43
C TYR A 105 6.09 1.66 -3.48
N ASN A 106 5.41 2.69 -2.99
CA ASN A 106 5.93 3.62 -2.01
C ASN A 106 4.81 4.04 -1.07
N ASN A 107 4.98 3.75 0.22
CA ASN A 107 4.15 4.25 1.30
C ASN A 107 4.91 5.34 2.05
N LYS A 108 4.24 6.43 2.37
CA LYS A 108 4.74 7.48 3.24
C LYS A 108 3.66 7.85 4.24
N ILE A 109 3.94 7.67 5.52
CA ILE A 109 3.07 8.07 6.62
C ILE A 109 3.81 9.15 7.41
N ASP A 110 3.17 10.30 7.57
CA ASP A 110 3.68 11.47 8.27
C ASP A 110 2.72 11.79 9.41
N ILE A 111 3.20 11.75 10.65
CA ILE A 111 2.38 11.83 11.84
C ILE A 111 2.98 12.88 12.77
N GLN A 112 2.13 13.75 13.28
CA GLN A 112 2.46 14.60 14.41
C GLN A 112 2.21 13.83 15.70
N GLU A 113 3.18 13.84 16.58
CA GLU A 113 3.12 13.20 17.89
C GLU A 113 2.91 14.27 18.96
N ASN A 114 1.86 14.11 19.76
CA ASN A 114 1.53 15.07 20.81
C ASN A 114 1.91 14.63 22.24
N GLY A 115 2.36 13.37 22.40
CA GLY A 115 2.76 12.83 23.70
C GLY A 115 1.63 12.77 24.74
N GLY A 116 0.37 12.95 24.31
CA GLY A 116 -0.78 13.01 25.22
C GLY A 116 -1.05 14.40 25.77
N ILE A 117 -2.11 14.51 26.56
CA ILE A 117 -2.61 15.75 27.16
C ILE A 117 -1.78 16.08 28.41
N LYS A 118 -1.47 17.37 28.57
CA LYS A 118 -0.66 17.84 29.71
C LYS A 118 -1.36 17.73 31.07
N TYR A 119 -2.68 18.01 31.10
CA TYR A 119 -3.46 18.09 32.33
C TYR A 119 -4.82 17.39 32.20
N ASP A 120 -5.01 16.29 32.91
CA ASP A 120 -6.28 15.53 32.92
C ASP A 120 -7.43 16.29 33.57
N SER A 121 -7.11 17.30 34.41
CA SER A 121 -8.08 18.15 35.12
C SER A 121 -9.03 18.91 34.12
N ILE A 122 -8.62 19.10 32.90
CA ILE A 122 -9.43 19.74 31.84
C ILE A 122 -10.75 18.97 31.60
N PHE A 123 -10.68 17.64 31.63
CA PHE A 123 -11.87 16.80 31.48
C PHE A 123 -12.73 16.73 32.73
N THR A 124 -12.08 16.73 33.91
CA THR A 124 -12.80 16.65 35.19
C THR A 124 -13.61 17.91 35.44
N ASN A 125 -13.05 19.07 35.08
CA ASN A 125 -13.67 20.37 35.32
C ASN A 125 -14.51 20.86 34.13
N ASN A 126 -14.53 20.15 33.02
CA ASN A 126 -15.24 20.47 31.78
C ASN A 126 -14.99 21.92 31.31
N THR A 127 -13.76 22.39 31.47
CA THR A 127 -13.35 23.79 31.25
C THR A 127 -13.11 24.10 29.78
N GLU A 128 -12.84 23.07 28.95
CA GLU A 128 -12.55 23.26 27.55
C GLU A 128 -13.32 22.27 26.67
N THR A 129 -14.08 22.81 25.73
CA THR A 129 -14.90 22.02 24.77
C THR A 129 -14.18 21.76 23.46
N ASP A 130 -13.24 22.63 23.07
CA ASP A 130 -12.48 22.46 21.84
C ASP A 130 -11.17 21.69 22.11
N ARG A 131 -11.17 20.44 21.71
CA ARG A 131 -10.01 19.55 21.90
C ARG A 131 -8.78 19.95 21.09
N SER A 132 -8.95 20.76 20.05
CA SER A 132 -7.84 21.18 19.17
C SER A 132 -6.89 22.20 19.82
N ILE A 133 -7.33 22.86 20.89
CA ILE A 133 -6.54 23.86 21.61
C ILE A 133 -5.99 23.35 22.95
N ILE A 134 -6.33 22.12 23.34
CA ILE A 134 -5.85 21.53 24.59
C ILE A 134 -4.33 21.36 24.53
N ASP A 135 -3.64 21.81 25.60
CA ASP A 135 -2.19 21.67 25.71
C ASP A 135 -1.74 20.21 25.77
N VAL A 136 -0.72 19.92 24.98
CA VAL A 136 -0.14 18.58 24.83
C VAL A 136 1.31 18.56 25.30
N ASN A 137 1.85 17.37 25.56
CA ASN A 137 3.19 17.21 26.10
C ASN A 137 4.29 17.50 25.08
N LEU A 138 4.05 17.20 23.79
CA LEU A 138 5.04 17.40 22.73
C LEU A 138 4.51 18.41 21.72
N ASP A 139 5.25 19.50 21.52
CA ASP A 139 4.85 20.55 20.59
C ASP A 139 5.47 20.42 19.19
N ASP A 140 6.60 19.71 19.04
CA ASP A 140 7.34 19.63 17.77
C ASP A 140 7.65 18.21 17.29
N ALA A 141 7.27 17.19 18.06
CA ALA A 141 7.57 15.81 17.71
C ALA A 141 6.81 15.34 16.46
N THR A 142 7.54 14.66 15.59
CA THR A 142 7.02 14.08 14.34
C THR A 142 7.55 12.67 14.13
N ASN A 143 6.74 11.88 13.44
CA ASN A 143 7.05 10.49 13.14
C ASN A 143 6.85 10.25 11.65
N LEU A 144 7.92 9.86 10.96
CA LEU A 144 7.92 9.61 9.53
C LEU A 144 8.21 8.13 9.24
N ILE A 145 7.26 7.47 8.62
CA ILE A 145 7.39 6.08 8.17
C ILE A 145 7.42 6.07 6.66
N LYS A 146 8.44 5.46 6.06
CA LYS A 146 8.53 5.23 4.62
C LYS A 146 8.80 3.75 4.36
N VAL A 147 7.97 3.16 3.51
CA VAL A 147 8.13 1.78 3.06
C VAL A 147 8.05 1.79 1.54
N ALA A 148 9.16 1.50 0.87
CA ALA A 148 9.22 1.45 -0.58
C ALA A 148 9.83 0.12 -1.02
N GLY A 149 9.36 -0.39 -2.13
CA GLY A 149 9.89 -1.63 -2.67
C GLY A 149 9.50 -1.86 -4.12
N PHE A 150 10.10 -2.88 -4.69
CA PHE A 150 9.73 -3.37 -6.01
C PHE A 150 9.82 -4.89 -6.04
N SER A 151 9.07 -5.50 -6.93
CA SER A 151 9.23 -6.91 -7.23
C SER A 151 9.08 -7.21 -8.72
N ILE A 152 9.67 -8.32 -9.12
CA ILE A 152 9.63 -8.84 -10.46
C ILE A 152 9.28 -10.32 -10.37
N ASP A 153 8.21 -10.69 -11.05
CA ASP A 153 7.76 -12.07 -11.20
C ASP A 153 7.88 -12.48 -12.66
N GLN A 154 8.48 -13.62 -12.90
CA GLN A 154 8.60 -14.18 -14.24
C GLN A 154 8.15 -15.64 -14.22
N TYR A 155 7.50 -16.05 -15.29
CA TYR A 155 7.23 -17.46 -15.50
C TYR A 155 7.58 -17.89 -16.91
N PHE A 156 8.00 -19.15 -17.03
CA PHE A 156 8.25 -19.81 -18.28
C PHE A 156 7.65 -21.21 -18.26
N ASN A 157 6.73 -21.48 -19.21
CA ASN A 157 6.15 -22.81 -19.42
C ASN A 157 7.01 -23.62 -20.37
N ILE A 158 7.59 -24.71 -19.90
CA ILE A 158 8.59 -25.51 -20.63
C ILE A 158 7.97 -26.18 -21.83
N LEU A 159 6.81 -26.80 -21.71
CA LEU A 159 6.07 -27.44 -22.79
C LEU A 159 4.58 -27.25 -22.57
N SER A 160 3.94 -26.64 -23.55
CA SER A 160 2.48 -26.56 -23.64
C SER A 160 2.11 -27.12 -25.00
N GLN A 161 1.65 -28.37 -25.07
CA GLN A 161 1.15 -28.99 -26.27
C GLN A 161 -0.36 -29.03 -26.28
N ASN A 162 -0.97 -28.51 -27.35
CA ASN A 162 -2.38 -28.77 -27.66
C ASN A 162 -2.48 -30.19 -28.24
N VAL A 163 -3.04 -31.10 -27.50
CA VAL A 163 -3.29 -32.45 -28.03
C VAL A 163 -4.62 -32.41 -28.78
N ASN A 164 -4.57 -31.98 -30.03
CA ASN A 164 -5.68 -32.12 -30.96
C ASN A 164 -5.57 -33.47 -31.64
N LYS A 165 -6.34 -34.44 -31.20
CA LYS A 165 -6.65 -35.62 -32.00
C LYS A 165 -8.11 -35.96 -31.82
N SER A 166 -8.97 -35.31 -32.61
CA SER A 166 -10.19 -35.90 -33.15
C SER A 166 -10.89 -34.91 -34.08
N LYS A 167 -11.33 -35.37 -35.22
CA LYS A 167 -12.17 -34.65 -36.19
C LYS A 167 -13.62 -34.49 -35.74
N ASP A 168 -13.94 -34.81 -34.49
CA ASP A 168 -15.29 -34.72 -33.93
C ASP A 168 -15.44 -33.49 -33.07
N SER A 169 -16.40 -32.66 -33.41
CA SER A 169 -16.68 -31.32 -32.88
C SER A 169 -17.16 -31.24 -31.42
N THR A 170 -17.06 -32.35 -30.67
CA THR A 170 -17.60 -32.44 -29.30
C THR A 170 -16.52 -32.51 -28.20
N TYR A 171 -15.24 -32.48 -28.54
CA TYR A 171 -14.17 -32.62 -27.55
C TYR A 171 -13.53 -31.27 -27.19
N LYS A 172 -13.55 -30.93 -25.90
CA LYS A 172 -12.77 -29.85 -25.33
C LYS A 172 -11.28 -30.08 -25.58
N GLU A 173 -10.60 -29.07 -26.12
CA GLU A 173 -9.14 -29.06 -26.25
C GLU A 173 -8.49 -29.34 -24.91
N ARG A 174 -7.76 -30.43 -24.78
CA ARG A 174 -6.92 -30.71 -23.61
C ARG A 174 -5.54 -30.12 -23.83
N LYS A 175 -5.21 -29.12 -23.04
CA LYS A 175 -3.87 -28.55 -22.97
C LYS A 175 -3.07 -29.34 -21.94
N ILE A 176 -1.97 -29.94 -22.33
CA ILE A 176 -1.05 -30.61 -21.40
C ILE A 176 0.11 -29.64 -21.16
N ASP A 177 0.21 -29.14 -19.93
CA ASP A 177 1.32 -28.33 -19.46
C ASP A 177 2.29 -29.25 -18.70
N ILE A 178 3.54 -29.41 -19.18
CA ILE A 178 4.50 -30.38 -18.62
C ILE A 178 5.41 -29.76 -17.55
N GLY A 179 5.39 -28.44 -17.40
CA GLY A 179 6.15 -27.80 -16.33
C GLY A 179 6.20 -26.29 -16.48
N ARG A 180 6.29 -25.62 -15.34
CA ARG A 180 6.40 -24.17 -15.25
C ARG A 180 7.52 -23.81 -14.30
N ILE A 181 8.43 -22.99 -14.76
CA ILE A 181 9.46 -22.36 -13.92
C ILE A 181 8.92 -20.97 -13.53
N ASN A 182 8.91 -20.68 -12.24
CA ASN A 182 8.60 -19.35 -11.72
C ASN A 182 9.86 -18.78 -11.07
N TYR A 183 10.13 -17.52 -11.37
CA TYR A 183 11.16 -16.74 -10.72
C TYR A 183 10.52 -15.53 -10.07
N HIS A 184 10.82 -15.32 -8.79
CA HIS A 184 10.36 -14.17 -8.02
C HIS A 184 11.55 -13.47 -7.40
N PHE A 185 11.62 -12.15 -7.58
CA PHE A 185 12.58 -11.28 -6.93
C PHE A 185 11.85 -10.10 -6.31
N ALA A 186 12.12 -9.82 -5.04
CA ALA A 186 11.55 -8.68 -4.35
C ALA A 186 12.61 -7.96 -3.52
N TYR A 187 12.53 -6.64 -3.47
CA TYR A 187 13.33 -5.79 -2.62
C TYR A 187 12.43 -4.78 -1.91
N GLN A 188 12.64 -4.62 -0.61
CA GLN A 188 11.92 -3.65 0.22
C GLN A 188 12.89 -2.89 1.10
N ARG A 189 12.67 -1.59 1.23
CA ARG A 189 13.37 -0.71 2.14
C ARG A 189 12.37 -0.04 3.07
N ASN A 190 12.61 -0.17 4.38
CA ASN A 190 11.84 0.47 5.43
C ASN A 190 12.70 1.58 6.05
N ARG A 191 12.11 2.74 6.28
CA ARG A 191 12.72 3.85 6.99
C ARG A 191 11.73 4.39 8.00
N TYR A 192 12.17 4.47 9.23
CA TYR A 192 11.47 5.08 10.34
C TYR A 192 12.30 6.23 10.89
N VAL A 193 11.71 7.40 11.05
CA VAL A 193 12.37 8.59 11.59
C VAL A 193 11.43 9.22 12.61
N TYR A 194 11.85 9.26 13.85
CA TYR A 194 11.24 10.08 14.88
C TYR A 194 12.14 11.29 15.09
N GLU A 195 11.57 12.47 15.12
CA GLU A 195 12.26 13.74 15.30
C GLU A 195 11.46 14.59 16.28
N ASP A 196 12.13 15.07 17.31
CA ASP A 196 11.62 16.05 18.26
C ASP A 196 12.66 17.17 18.36
N THR A 197 12.29 18.38 17.93
CA THR A 197 13.20 19.51 17.86
C THR A 197 13.25 20.31 19.17
N ASP A 198 12.29 20.08 20.08
CA ASP A 198 12.24 20.69 21.42
C ASP A 198 11.97 19.63 22.51
N PRO A 199 12.93 18.70 22.74
CA PRO A 199 12.73 17.60 23.64
C PRO A 199 12.63 18.06 25.10
N LEU A 200 11.52 17.72 25.73
CA LEU A 200 11.29 18.01 27.15
C LEU A 200 11.94 16.94 28.02
N SER A 201 12.90 17.32 28.85
CA SER A 201 13.71 16.40 29.71
C SER A 201 12.90 15.57 30.70
N TYR A 202 11.68 15.98 31.04
CA TYR A 202 10.80 15.22 31.93
C TYR A 202 9.93 14.18 31.18
N PHE A 203 9.93 14.21 29.84
CA PHE A 203 9.12 13.30 29.02
C PHE A 203 9.93 12.12 28.53
N TYR A 204 11.24 12.28 28.34
CA TYR A 204 12.19 11.22 27.92
C TYR A 204 13.03 10.71 29.14
#